data_ba5d69d1def9a729e51aa67c628f894c
#
_entry.id   ba5d69d1def9a729e51aa67c628f894c
#
_cell.length_a   1.000
_cell.length_b   1.000
_cell.length_c   1.000
_cell.angle_alpha   90.00
_cell.angle_beta   90.00
_cell.angle_gamma   90.00
#
_symmetry.space_group_name_H-M   'P 1'
#
loop_
_entity.id
_entity.type
_entity.pdbx_description
1 polymer ?
#
loop_
_entity_poly.entity_id
_entity_poly.type
_entity_poly.pdbx_seq_one_letter_code
_entity_poly.pdbx_strand_id
1 'polypeptide(L)'
;MGSCENIPFHGELQKIRLIANNMGYGPLPAPDEEVEQWLTMTREGKVWLSRYSFHDTMRNRLMSREQFSVDSRCVESLFKQISTHFAKNELIGMATDVPIWNLELFNTTGEVFRYTGPMLRKFHPFFDVISDKLRLLLKKEHLFAFDGEP
;
A
#
# COMPACT_ATOMS: atom_id res chain seq x y z
N MET A 1 -11.80 -15.65 -11.75
CA MET A 1 -12.02 -15.56 -10.39
C MET A 1 -10.74 -15.36 -9.63
N GLY A 2 -10.10 -15.29 -8.99
CA GLY A 2 -8.80 -15.16 -8.42
C GLY A 2 -8.67 -14.08 -7.36
N SER A 3 -9.76 -13.43 -7.01
CA SER A 3 -9.73 -12.35 -6.04
C SER A 3 -10.41 -12.80 -4.75
N CYS A 4 -9.68 -12.68 -3.63
CA CYS A 4 -10.17 -13.06 -2.31
C CYS A 4 -10.15 -11.81 -1.43
N GLU A 5 -11.32 -11.29 -1.06
CA GLU A 5 -11.42 -10.09 -0.24
C GLU A 5 -11.62 -10.46 1.22
N ASN A 6 -10.81 -9.86 2.10
CA ASN A 6 -10.89 -10.03 3.56
C ASN A 6 -10.82 -11.50 4.00
N ILE A 7 -10.14 -12.33 3.23
CA ILE A 7 -9.85 -13.71 3.55
C ILE A 7 -8.42 -13.78 4.07
N PRO A 8 -8.13 -14.63 5.07
CA PRO A 8 -6.76 -14.78 5.54
C PRO A 8 -5.82 -15.17 4.40
N PHE A 9 -4.69 -14.49 4.34
CA PHE A 9 -3.68 -14.79 3.32
C PHE A 9 -3.09 -16.17 3.57
N HIS A 10 -2.88 -16.93 2.49
CA HIS A 10 -2.18 -18.20 2.57
C HIS A 10 -1.23 -18.34 1.39
N GLY A 11 -0.29 -19.25 1.53
CA GLY A 11 0.74 -19.44 0.53
C GLY A 11 1.92 -18.54 0.76
N GLU A 12 2.79 -18.45 -0.22
CA GLU A 12 4.02 -17.69 -0.15
C GLU A 12 3.84 -16.37 -0.91
N LEU A 13 4.14 -15.27 -0.24
CA LEU A 13 3.93 -13.94 -0.83
C LEU A 13 4.97 -13.65 -1.90
N GLN A 14 4.53 -13.36 -3.11
CA GLN A 14 5.38 -13.12 -4.27
C GLN A 14 5.44 -11.64 -4.65
N LYS A 15 4.34 -10.93 -4.50
CA LYS A 15 4.25 -9.54 -4.93
C LYS A 15 3.19 -8.82 -4.11
N ILE A 16 3.40 -7.54 -3.85
CA ILE A 16 2.38 -6.69 -3.25
C ILE A 16 2.10 -5.52 -4.18
N ARG A 17 0.87 -5.03 -4.11
CA ARG A 17 0.48 -3.76 -4.71
C ARG A 17 -0.31 -2.98 -3.68
N LEU A 18 0.20 -1.80 -3.34
CA LEU A 18 -0.44 -0.91 -2.37
C LEU A 18 -0.86 0.36 -3.07
N ILE A 19 -2.15 0.62 -3.05
CA ILE A 19 -2.73 1.85 -3.62
C ILE A 19 -3.18 2.70 -2.46
N ALA A 20 -2.52 3.84 -2.26
CA ALA A 20 -2.80 4.76 -1.17
C ALA A 20 -3.43 6.01 -1.75
N ASN A 21 -4.64 6.32 -1.33
CA ASN A 21 -5.39 7.47 -1.82
C ASN A 21 -5.65 8.42 -0.66
N ASN A 22 -5.03 9.60 -0.73
CA ASN A 22 -5.10 10.61 0.33
C ASN A 22 -6.27 11.56 0.14
N MET A 23 -7.36 11.10 -0.44
CA MET A 23 -8.59 11.90 -0.63
C MET A 23 -9.66 11.37 0.31
N GLY A 24 -10.08 12.20 1.25
CA GLY A 24 -11.21 11.92 2.12
C GLY A 24 -12.35 12.88 1.81
N TYR A 25 -13.34 12.92 2.66
CA TYR A 25 -14.35 13.95 2.59
C TYR A 25 -13.78 15.26 3.12
N GLY A 26 -14.27 16.38 2.61
CA GLY A 26 -13.81 17.69 3.01
C GLY A 26 -13.47 18.53 1.80
N PRO A 27 -12.67 19.60 1.96
CA PRO A 27 -12.29 20.45 0.83
C PRO A 27 -11.54 19.64 -0.22
N LEU A 28 -11.75 19.97 -1.50
CA LEU A 28 -10.99 19.36 -2.57
C LEU A 28 -9.53 19.72 -2.45
N PRO A 29 -8.60 18.81 -2.84
CA PRO A 29 -7.18 19.14 -2.88
C PRO A 29 -6.91 20.31 -3.81
N ALA A 30 -5.79 21.01 -3.58
CA ALA A 30 -5.33 22.03 -4.48
C ALA A 30 -4.93 21.40 -5.82
N PRO A 31 -5.02 22.13 -6.94
CA PRO A 31 -4.55 21.63 -8.22
C PRO A 31 -3.07 21.22 -8.09
N ASP A 32 -2.75 20.06 -8.69
CA ASP A 32 -1.40 19.47 -8.69
C ASP A 32 -0.90 19.00 -7.32
N GLU A 33 -1.78 18.95 -6.32
CA GLU A 33 -1.43 18.33 -5.04
C GLU A 33 -1.38 16.81 -5.21
N GLU A 34 -0.34 16.17 -4.67
CA GLU A 34 -0.20 14.71 -4.75
C GLU A 34 -1.26 14.05 -3.86
N VAL A 35 -2.08 13.18 -4.45
CA VAL A 35 -3.20 12.57 -3.72
C VAL A 35 -3.23 11.06 -3.78
N GLU A 36 -2.47 10.44 -4.68
CA GLU A 36 -2.53 8.99 -4.84
C GLU A 36 -1.16 8.44 -5.20
N GLN A 37 -0.83 7.28 -4.61
CA GLN A 37 0.41 6.58 -4.91
C GLN A 37 0.11 5.10 -5.14
N TRP A 38 0.74 4.52 -6.15
CA TRP A 38 0.67 3.08 -6.46
C TRP A 38 2.05 2.50 -6.28
N LEU A 39 2.20 1.61 -5.31
CA LEU A 39 3.46 0.92 -5.03
C LEU A 39 3.30 -0.55 -5.37
N THR A 40 4.15 -1.05 -6.25
CA THR A 40 4.24 -2.49 -6.54
C THR A 40 5.64 -2.95 -6.21
N MET A 41 5.76 -4.05 -5.49
CA MET A 41 7.05 -4.59 -5.11
C MET A 41 7.02 -6.10 -5.21
N THR A 42 8.05 -6.68 -5.85
CA THR A 42 8.18 -8.12 -5.98
C THR A 42 9.16 -8.66 -4.94
N ARG A 43 9.06 -9.96 -4.71
CA ARG A 43 9.95 -10.66 -3.77
C ARG A 43 11.42 -10.53 -4.16
N GLU A 44 11.70 -10.42 -5.46
CA GLU A 44 13.06 -10.26 -5.96
C GLU A 44 13.64 -8.87 -5.72
N GLY A 45 12.84 -7.94 -5.25
CA GLY A 45 13.28 -6.59 -4.94
C GLY A 45 13.03 -5.57 -6.03
N LYS A 46 12.22 -5.89 -7.03
CA LYS A 46 11.83 -4.92 -8.05
C LYS A 46 10.70 -4.07 -7.54
N VAL A 47 10.81 -2.76 -7.75
CA VAL A 47 9.85 -1.79 -7.23
C VAL A 47 9.39 -0.87 -8.35
N TRP A 48 8.09 -0.64 -8.39
CA TRP A 48 7.47 0.36 -9.26
C TRP A 48 6.65 1.29 -8.38
N LEU A 49 6.89 2.59 -8.53
CA LEU A 49 6.15 3.61 -7.77
C LEU A 49 5.60 4.63 -8.75
N SER A 50 4.28 4.76 -8.78
CA SER A 50 3.59 5.78 -9.56
C SER A 50 2.93 6.76 -8.62
N ARG A 51 3.04 8.05 -8.92
CA ARG A 51 2.51 9.13 -8.09
C ARG A 51 1.56 9.97 -8.93
N TYR A 52 0.43 10.32 -8.35
CA TYR A 52 -0.64 11.02 -9.04
C TYR A 52 -1.01 12.29 -8.30
N SER A 53 -1.22 13.37 -9.05
CA SER A 53 -1.72 14.62 -8.50
C SER A 53 -3.20 14.78 -8.79
N PHE A 54 -3.86 15.62 -7.99
CA PHE A 54 -5.25 15.96 -8.21
C PHE A 54 -5.37 16.79 -9.51
N HIS A 55 -6.30 16.40 -10.39
CA HIS A 55 -6.54 17.14 -11.62
C HIS A 55 -7.98 17.65 -11.65
N ASP A 56 -8.94 16.75 -11.48
CA ASP A 56 -10.35 17.10 -11.35
C ASP A 56 -11.09 16.01 -10.59
N THR A 57 -12.40 16.15 -10.40
CA THR A 57 -13.17 15.20 -9.60
C THR A 57 -13.34 13.84 -10.26
N MET A 58 -12.96 13.70 -11.52
CA MET A 58 -13.13 12.47 -12.27
C MET A 58 -11.88 11.63 -12.35
N ARG A 59 -10.72 12.24 -12.31
CA ARG A 59 -9.46 11.49 -12.44
C ARG A 59 -8.27 12.32 -11.97
N ASN A 60 -7.22 11.60 -11.59
CA ASN A 60 -5.95 12.19 -11.21
C ASN A 60 -4.97 12.13 -12.39
N ARG A 61 -3.93 12.96 -12.33
CA ARG A 61 -2.91 13.03 -13.37
C ARG A 61 -1.64 12.36 -12.88
N LEU A 62 -1.02 11.53 -13.71
CA LEU A 62 0.27 10.93 -13.39
C LEU A 62 1.35 12.00 -13.28
N MET A 63 1.99 12.11 -12.11
CA MET A 63 3.10 13.03 -11.85
C MET A 63 4.43 12.41 -12.23
N SER A 64 4.66 11.18 -11.76
CA SER A 64 5.91 10.49 -11.97
C SER A 64 5.71 8.99 -11.88
N ARG A 65 6.61 8.26 -12.54
CA ARG A 65 6.67 6.81 -12.46
C ARG A 65 8.13 6.43 -12.34
N GLU A 66 8.44 5.67 -11.31
CA GLU A 66 9.80 5.21 -11.06
C GLU A 66 9.86 3.70 -11.05
N GLN A 67 10.97 3.16 -11.49
CA GLN A 67 11.26 1.74 -11.39
C GLN A 67 12.69 1.60 -10.87
N PHE A 68 12.86 0.81 -9.82
CA PHE A 68 14.17 0.60 -9.21
C PHE A 68 14.20 -0.73 -8.49
N SER A 69 15.36 -1.08 -7.93
CA SER A 69 15.55 -2.33 -7.21
C SER A 69 16.04 -2.06 -5.80
N VAL A 70 15.68 -2.94 -4.88
CA VAL A 70 16.15 -2.91 -3.49
C VAL A 70 16.65 -4.30 -3.12
N ASP A 71 17.30 -4.40 -1.96
CA ASP A 71 17.86 -5.67 -1.47
C ASP A 71 16.73 -6.68 -1.24
N SER A 72 16.77 -7.79 -1.95
CA SER A 72 15.73 -8.84 -1.87
C SER A 72 15.64 -9.46 -0.47
N ARG A 73 16.74 -9.47 0.28
CA ARG A 73 16.72 -10.02 1.66
C ARG A 73 15.87 -9.14 2.59
N CYS A 74 15.94 -7.83 2.39
CA CYS A 74 15.11 -6.88 3.14
C CYS A 74 13.65 -7.05 2.75
N VAL A 75 13.38 -7.27 1.46
CA VAL A 75 12.02 -7.51 0.97
C VAL A 75 11.47 -8.81 1.56
N GLU A 76 12.25 -9.87 1.60
CA GLU A 76 11.81 -11.14 2.19
C GLU A 76 11.40 -10.99 3.65
N SER A 77 12.19 -10.26 4.43
CA SER A 77 11.87 -9.98 5.83
C SER A 77 10.55 -9.22 5.95
N LEU A 78 10.39 -8.20 5.13
CA LEU A 78 9.16 -7.39 5.12
C LEU A 78 7.96 -8.23 4.68
N PHE A 79 8.11 -9.03 3.64
CA PHE A 79 7.04 -9.89 3.12
C PHE A 79 6.63 -10.93 4.16
N LYS A 80 7.57 -11.45 4.93
CA LYS A 80 7.25 -12.38 6.00
C LYS A 80 6.37 -11.72 7.06
N GLN A 81 6.67 -10.49 7.43
CA GLN A 81 5.87 -9.75 8.40
C GLN A 81 4.47 -9.47 7.85
N ILE A 82 4.37 -9.05 6.59
CA ILE A 82 3.09 -8.78 5.95
C ILE A 82 2.25 -10.05 5.86
N SER A 83 2.82 -11.13 5.34
CA SER A 83 2.07 -12.38 5.17
C SER A 83 1.63 -12.97 6.50
N THR A 84 2.45 -12.86 7.54
CA THR A 84 2.10 -13.34 8.87
C THR A 84 0.92 -12.55 9.44
N HIS A 85 0.94 -11.24 9.27
CA HIS A 85 -0.15 -10.40 9.77
C HIS A 85 -1.47 -10.72 9.05
N PHE A 86 -1.46 -10.80 7.73
CA PHE A 86 -2.69 -11.03 6.96
C PHE A 86 -3.11 -12.50 6.94
N ALA A 87 -2.27 -13.42 7.42
CA ALA A 87 -2.67 -14.81 7.63
C ALA A 87 -3.58 -14.98 8.84
N LYS A 88 -3.59 -13.99 9.74
CA LYS A 88 -4.50 -13.99 10.88
C LYS A 88 -5.90 -13.63 10.41
N ASN A 89 -6.90 -14.22 11.04
CA ASN A 89 -8.29 -13.92 10.69
C ASN A 89 -8.78 -12.71 11.51
N GLU A 90 -8.12 -11.57 11.31
CA GLU A 90 -8.49 -10.33 11.99
C GLU A 90 -9.26 -9.43 11.03
N LEU A 91 -10.34 -8.84 11.53
CA LEU A 91 -11.06 -7.82 10.78
C LEU A 91 -10.29 -6.52 10.84
N ILE A 92 -10.18 -5.86 9.69
CA ILE A 92 -9.60 -4.52 9.63
C ILE A 92 -10.74 -3.54 9.85
N GLY A 93 -10.61 -2.69 10.87
CA GLY A 93 -11.60 -1.68 11.15
C GLY A 93 -11.63 -0.63 10.06
N MET A 94 -12.74 0.09 9.99
CA MET A 94 -12.90 1.21 9.06
C MET A 94 -13.24 2.47 9.82
N ALA A 95 -12.79 3.59 9.30
CA ALA A 95 -13.17 4.91 9.80
C ALA A 95 -13.84 5.66 8.65
N THR A 96 -14.76 6.57 8.99
CA THR A 96 -15.45 7.38 7.99
C THR A 96 -14.66 8.66 7.76
N ASP A 97 -14.77 9.21 6.53
CA ASP A 97 -14.22 10.51 6.16
C ASP A 97 -12.69 10.58 6.26
N VAL A 98 -12.02 9.45 6.09
CA VAL A 98 -10.56 9.40 6.09
C VAL A 98 -10.06 8.81 4.77
N PRO A 99 -8.82 9.13 4.39
CA PRO A 99 -8.17 8.47 3.26
C PRO A 99 -8.09 6.95 3.48
N ILE A 100 -7.99 6.20 2.39
CA ILE A 100 -7.94 4.75 2.46
C ILE A 100 -6.74 4.21 1.71
N TRP A 101 -6.32 3.01 2.10
CA TRP A 101 -5.38 2.21 1.32
C TRP A 101 -6.08 0.94 0.84
N ASN A 102 -5.66 0.46 -0.33
CA ASN A 102 -6.06 -0.84 -0.87
C ASN A 102 -4.80 -1.65 -1.11
N LEU A 103 -4.78 -2.87 -0.59
CA LEU A 103 -3.62 -3.75 -0.68
C LEU A 103 -4.00 -5.02 -1.42
N GLU A 104 -3.17 -5.39 -2.39
CA GLU A 104 -3.28 -6.67 -3.08
C GLU A 104 -2.04 -7.50 -2.76
N LEU A 105 -2.26 -8.70 -2.26
CA LEU A 105 -1.19 -9.66 -1.99
C LEU A 105 -1.31 -10.79 -3.00
N PHE A 106 -0.22 -11.04 -3.74
CA PHE A 106 -0.16 -12.08 -4.76
C PHE A 106 0.73 -13.20 -4.24
N ASN A 107 0.20 -14.43 -4.16
CA ASN A 107 1.02 -15.57 -3.77
C ASN A 107 1.62 -16.25 -4.98
N THR A 108 2.50 -17.22 -4.73
CA THR A 108 3.23 -17.92 -5.79
C THR A 108 2.35 -18.80 -6.67
N THR A 109 1.13 -19.12 -6.23
CA THR A 109 0.18 -19.91 -7.02
C THR A 109 -0.76 -19.06 -7.86
N GLY A 110 -0.59 -17.74 -7.85
CA GLY A 110 -1.36 -16.83 -8.67
C GLY A 110 -2.66 -16.33 -8.05
N GLU A 111 -2.89 -16.62 -6.79
CA GLU A 111 -4.06 -16.10 -6.09
C GLU A 111 -3.81 -14.65 -5.65
N VAL A 112 -4.86 -13.84 -5.66
CA VAL A 112 -4.81 -12.44 -5.27
C VAL A 112 -5.73 -12.23 -4.08
N PHE A 113 -5.17 -11.69 -3.00
CA PHE A 113 -5.90 -11.39 -1.77
C PHE A 113 -5.99 -9.88 -1.62
N ARG A 114 -7.18 -9.36 -1.43
CA ARG A 114 -7.42 -7.92 -1.35
C ARG A 114 -7.88 -7.49 0.02
N TYR A 115 -7.27 -6.42 0.50
CA TYR A 115 -7.58 -5.82 1.80
C TYR A 115 -7.70 -4.32 1.64
N THR A 116 -8.50 -3.69 2.49
CA THR A 116 -8.64 -2.23 2.51
C THR A 116 -8.73 -1.76 3.95
N GLY A 117 -8.28 -0.55 4.19
CA GLY A 117 -8.33 0.02 5.52
C GLY A 117 -8.14 1.53 5.48
N PRO A 118 -8.31 2.18 6.65
CA PRO A 118 -8.10 3.62 6.73
C PRO A 118 -6.61 3.96 6.70
N MET A 119 -6.25 4.97 5.93
CA MET A 119 -4.87 5.46 5.86
C MET A 119 -4.69 6.49 6.97
N LEU A 120 -4.42 6.00 8.17
CA LEU A 120 -4.44 6.80 9.38
C LEU A 120 -3.34 6.35 10.32
N ARG A 121 -2.45 7.28 10.67
CA ARG A 121 -1.38 7.00 11.62
C ARG A 121 -1.97 6.66 13.00
N LYS A 122 -1.35 5.71 13.69
CA LYS A 122 -1.78 5.22 15.02
C LYS A 122 -3.11 4.47 14.99
N PHE A 123 -3.58 4.09 13.81
CA PHE A 123 -4.77 3.24 13.71
C PHE A 123 -4.47 1.83 14.22
N HIS A 124 -3.34 1.26 13.82
CA HIS A 124 -2.89 -0.06 14.27
C HIS A 124 -1.36 -0.10 14.21
N PRO A 125 -0.69 -0.58 15.29
CA PRO A 125 0.78 -0.54 15.35
C PRO A 125 1.47 -1.24 14.16
N PHE A 126 0.89 -2.33 13.67
CA PHE A 126 1.48 -3.05 12.55
C PHE A 126 1.63 -2.15 11.32
N PHE A 127 0.58 -1.40 10.98
CA PHE A 127 0.60 -0.56 9.78
C PHE A 127 1.59 0.60 9.91
N ASP A 128 1.73 1.16 11.11
CA ASP A 128 2.72 2.21 11.35
C ASP A 128 4.15 1.66 11.18
N VAL A 129 4.41 0.49 11.75
CA VAL A 129 5.74 -0.13 11.67
C VAL A 129 6.09 -0.48 10.22
N ILE A 130 5.18 -1.10 9.49
CA ILE A 130 5.43 -1.48 8.10
C ILE A 130 5.59 -0.24 7.23
N SER A 131 4.81 0.81 7.46
CA SER A 131 4.93 2.06 6.71
C SER A 131 6.31 2.68 6.88
N ASP A 132 6.80 2.75 8.11
CA ASP A 132 8.12 3.28 8.39
C ASP A 132 9.22 2.42 7.76
N LYS A 133 9.08 1.10 7.81
CA LYS A 133 10.05 0.18 7.17
C LYS A 133 10.07 0.34 5.66
N LEU A 134 8.91 0.53 5.04
CA LEU A 134 8.83 0.78 3.59
C LEU A 134 9.55 2.07 3.22
N ARG A 135 9.32 3.14 3.98
CA ARG A 135 9.99 4.42 3.72
C ARG A 135 11.51 4.30 3.81
N LEU A 136 12.00 3.58 4.80
CA LEU A 136 13.44 3.36 4.96
C LEU A 136 14.01 2.49 3.85
N LEU A 137 13.35 1.38 3.55
CA LEU A 137 13.82 0.44 2.52
C LEU A 137 13.88 1.10 1.16
N LEU A 138 12.83 1.82 0.79
CA LEU A 138 12.73 2.46 -0.52
C LEU A 138 13.41 3.81 -0.59
N LYS A 139 13.84 4.36 0.56
CA LYS A 139 14.42 5.71 0.67
C LYS A 139 13.46 6.76 0.13
N LYS A 140 12.19 6.62 0.48
CA LYS A 140 11.11 7.51 0.03
C LYS A 140 10.36 8.02 1.26
N GLU A 141 10.82 9.14 1.83
CA GLU A 141 10.22 9.69 3.05
C GLU A 141 8.80 10.22 2.86
N HIS A 142 8.42 10.54 1.62
CA HIS A 142 7.06 11.02 1.31
C HIS A 142 6.12 9.93 0.81
N LEU A 143 6.49 8.67 1.00
CA LEU A 143 5.62 7.55 0.66
C LEU A 143 4.41 7.52 1.59
N PHE A 144 3.20 7.43 1.03
CA PHE A 144 1.99 7.38 1.85
C PHE A 144 1.89 6.08 2.65
N ALA A 145 2.23 4.97 2.03
CA ALA A 145 2.15 3.63 2.64
C ALA A 145 0.76 3.39 3.24
N PHE A 146 0.69 2.94 4.50
CA PHE A 146 -0.57 2.63 5.15
C PHE A 146 -1.05 3.74 6.09
N ASP A 147 -0.18 4.63 6.49
CA ASP A 147 -0.53 5.65 7.50
C ASP A 147 -0.62 7.07 6.94
N GLY A 148 -0.22 7.28 5.71
CA GLY A 148 -0.38 8.54 5.01
C GLY A 148 0.56 9.66 5.40
N GLU A 149 1.27 9.51 6.51
CA GLU A 149 2.13 10.56 7.03
C GLU A 149 3.56 10.07 7.11
N PRO A 150 4.45 10.68 6.35
CA PRO A 150 5.87 10.35 6.49
C PRO A 150 6.44 10.84 7.81
#